data_60d14f83589560a07d72e655d4400459
#
_entry.id   60d14f83589560a07d72e655d4400459
#
_cell.length_a   1.000
_cell.length_b   1.000
_cell.length_c   1.000
_cell.angle_alpha   90.00
_cell.angle_beta   90.00
_cell.angle_gamma   90.00
#
_symmetry.space_group_name_H-M   'P 1'
#
loop_
_entity.id
_entity.type
_entity.pdbx_description
1 polymer ?
#
loop_
_entity_poly.entity_id
_entity_poly.type
_entity_poly.pdbx_seq_one_letter_code
_entity_poly.pdbx_strand_id
1 'polypeptide(L)'
;AEEVLVRDGPAGVTVRAVAAQAGIAPMGVYNRLGGKDGLVDALLIRGFDMLRAAVAGGSEPDLLDRLWACGLRYRDFALANRHFYAIMFEAAIPHEFGSEEVAVHAAAAFEALVQNVDLAAAAGQIQVADPREAAQQIWSTVHGAVALEMRDLVLTPDPAATYRATLLMILRGLAPAT
;
A
#
# COMPACT_ATOMS: atom_id res chain seq x y z
N ALA A 1 5.62 -15.32 -10.98
CA ALA A 1 4.80 -14.14 -11.25
C ALA A 1 5.52 -12.86 -10.80
N GLU A 2 5.95 -12.78 -9.54
CA GLU A 2 6.63 -11.61 -8.97
C GLU A 2 7.88 -11.18 -9.79
N GLU A 3 8.74 -12.12 -10.17
CA GLU A 3 9.93 -11.84 -10.99
C GLU A 3 9.55 -11.25 -12.37
N VAL A 4 8.45 -11.73 -12.97
CA VAL A 4 7.93 -11.19 -14.24
C VAL A 4 7.39 -9.77 -14.02
N LEU A 5 6.64 -9.55 -12.94
CA LEU A 5 6.14 -8.23 -12.57
C LEU A 5 7.29 -7.22 -12.38
N VAL A 6 8.34 -7.61 -11.66
CA VAL A 6 9.50 -6.75 -11.38
C VAL A 6 10.31 -6.44 -12.66
N ARG A 7 10.49 -7.44 -13.53
CA ARG A 7 11.26 -7.28 -14.77
C ARG A 7 10.51 -6.52 -15.86
N ASP A 8 9.23 -6.85 -16.07
CA ASP A 8 8.48 -6.46 -17.26
C ASP A 8 7.30 -5.49 -16.93
N GLY A 9 7.11 -5.18 -15.64
CA GLY A 9 6.00 -4.35 -15.16
C GLY A 9 4.62 -5.04 -15.25
N PRO A 10 3.53 -4.35 -14.85
CA PRO A 10 2.18 -4.92 -14.85
C PRO A 10 1.72 -5.40 -16.24
N ALA A 11 2.06 -4.68 -17.30
CA ALA A 11 1.69 -5.04 -18.69
C ALA A 11 2.37 -6.33 -19.17
N GLY A 12 3.56 -6.65 -18.62
CA GLY A 12 4.31 -7.87 -18.95
C GLY A 12 3.78 -9.13 -18.24
N VAL A 13 2.92 -9.00 -17.24
CA VAL A 13 2.34 -10.13 -16.51
C VAL A 13 1.32 -10.84 -17.39
N THR A 14 1.78 -11.91 -18.05
CA THR A 14 0.96 -12.78 -18.89
C THR A 14 1.14 -14.25 -18.49
N VAL A 15 0.12 -15.07 -18.75
CA VAL A 15 0.19 -16.52 -18.50
C VAL A 15 1.42 -17.14 -19.18
N ARG A 16 1.74 -16.73 -20.40
CA ARG A 16 2.91 -17.24 -21.15
C ARG A 16 4.23 -16.84 -20.50
N ALA A 17 4.37 -15.57 -20.12
CA ALA A 17 5.60 -15.06 -19.48
C ALA A 17 5.85 -15.75 -18.14
N VAL A 18 4.79 -15.91 -17.34
CA VAL A 18 4.89 -16.58 -16.03
C VAL A 18 5.15 -18.07 -16.18
N ALA A 19 4.52 -18.76 -17.13
CA ALA A 19 4.78 -20.17 -17.43
C ALA A 19 6.24 -20.38 -17.87
N ALA A 20 6.75 -19.54 -18.76
CA ALA A 20 8.14 -19.58 -19.21
C ALA A 20 9.13 -19.34 -18.05
N GLN A 21 8.86 -18.34 -17.20
CA GLN A 21 9.69 -18.05 -16.01
C GLN A 21 9.68 -19.22 -15.00
N ALA A 22 8.54 -19.90 -14.84
CA ALA A 22 8.42 -21.03 -13.94
C ALA A 22 8.88 -22.37 -14.54
N GLY A 23 9.26 -22.42 -15.83
CA GLY A 23 9.64 -23.66 -16.52
C GLY A 23 8.51 -24.67 -16.65
N ILE A 24 7.24 -24.20 -16.77
CA ILE A 24 6.06 -25.06 -16.89
C ILE A 24 5.28 -24.75 -18.17
N ALA A 25 4.41 -25.67 -18.58
CA ALA A 25 3.46 -25.40 -19.66
C ALA A 25 2.41 -24.35 -19.23
N PRO A 26 1.92 -23.49 -20.14
CA PRO A 26 0.86 -22.51 -19.84
C PRO A 26 -0.38 -23.10 -19.16
N MET A 27 -0.75 -24.32 -19.53
CA MET A 27 -1.85 -25.06 -18.91
C MET A 27 -1.64 -25.27 -17.39
N GLY A 28 -0.40 -25.39 -16.94
CA GLY A 28 -0.08 -25.46 -15.51
C GLY A 28 -0.43 -24.18 -14.73
N VAL A 29 -0.34 -23.01 -15.36
CA VAL A 29 -0.79 -21.75 -14.78
C VAL A 29 -2.32 -21.69 -14.73
N TYR A 30 -3.01 -22.08 -15.82
CA TYR A 30 -4.47 -22.15 -15.84
C TYR A 30 -5.02 -23.08 -14.76
N ASN A 31 -4.42 -24.27 -14.60
CA ASN A 31 -4.87 -25.26 -13.61
C ASN A 31 -4.67 -24.79 -12.16
N ARG A 32 -3.68 -23.95 -11.89
CA ARG A 32 -3.35 -23.50 -10.52
C ARG A 32 -3.97 -22.15 -10.15
N LEU A 33 -4.07 -21.25 -11.11
CA LEU A 33 -4.45 -19.85 -10.87
C LEU A 33 -5.68 -19.41 -11.67
N GLY A 34 -6.29 -20.30 -12.48
CA GLY A 34 -7.47 -19.93 -13.27
C GLY A 34 -7.19 -19.03 -14.47
N GLY A 35 -5.90 -18.78 -14.81
CA GLY A 35 -5.52 -17.93 -15.94
C GLY A 35 -4.96 -16.57 -15.54
N LYS A 36 -5.22 -15.54 -16.38
CA LYS A 36 -4.65 -14.21 -16.16
C LYS A 36 -5.23 -13.51 -14.91
N ASP A 37 -6.52 -13.65 -14.71
CA ASP A 37 -7.22 -12.96 -13.60
C ASP A 37 -6.74 -13.49 -12.25
N GLY A 38 -6.73 -14.80 -12.04
CA GLY A 38 -6.18 -15.37 -10.81
C GLY A 38 -4.68 -15.17 -10.64
N LEU A 39 -3.93 -14.97 -11.74
CA LEU A 39 -2.53 -14.58 -11.68
C LEU A 39 -2.38 -13.14 -11.16
N VAL A 40 -3.23 -12.22 -11.61
CA VAL A 40 -3.28 -10.82 -11.14
C VAL A 40 -3.73 -10.79 -9.68
N ASP A 41 -4.78 -11.53 -9.32
CA ASP A 41 -5.27 -11.64 -7.96
C ASP A 41 -4.18 -12.10 -6.99
N ALA A 42 -3.42 -13.14 -7.35
CA ALA A 42 -2.31 -13.61 -6.52
C ALA A 42 -1.21 -12.54 -6.31
N LEU A 43 -0.96 -11.70 -7.31
CA LEU A 43 -0.03 -10.58 -7.17
C LEU A 43 -0.61 -9.44 -6.32
N LEU A 44 -1.90 -9.14 -6.46
CA LEU A 44 -2.58 -8.13 -5.63
C LEU A 44 -2.61 -8.56 -4.17
N ILE A 45 -3.00 -9.80 -3.86
CA ILE A 45 -2.98 -10.37 -2.51
C ILE A 45 -1.58 -10.24 -1.91
N ARG A 46 -0.56 -10.67 -2.66
CA ARG A 46 0.83 -10.55 -2.22
C ARG A 46 1.22 -9.11 -1.94
N GLY A 47 0.87 -8.16 -2.82
CA GLY A 47 1.15 -6.74 -2.66
C GLY A 47 0.49 -6.15 -1.42
N PHE A 48 -0.80 -6.45 -1.18
CA PHE A 48 -1.51 -5.98 0.01
C PHE A 48 -0.99 -6.62 1.30
N ASP A 49 -0.60 -7.89 1.29
CA ASP A 49 0.03 -8.52 2.45
C ASP A 49 1.40 -7.91 2.79
N MET A 50 2.20 -7.61 1.78
CA MET A 50 3.48 -6.91 1.97
C MET A 50 3.26 -5.49 2.51
N LEU A 51 2.27 -4.75 1.98
CA LEU A 51 1.92 -3.42 2.48
C LEU A 51 1.45 -3.51 3.93
N ARG A 52 0.53 -4.41 4.24
CA ARG A 52 0.04 -4.64 5.60
C ARG A 52 1.20 -4.92 6.56
N ALA A 53 2.12 -5.81 6.19
CA ALA A 53 3.28 -6.13 7.01
C ALA A 53 4.21 -4.92 7.23
N ALA A 54 4.35 -4.06 6.21
CA ALA A 54 5.14 -2.84 6.31
C ALA A 54 4.51 -1.81 7.26
N VAL A 55 3.19 -1.57 7.17
CA VAL A 55 2.49 -0.53 7.93
C VAL A 55 1.92 -1.01 9.26
N ALA A 56 1.77 -2.31 9.48
CA ALA A 56 1.38 -2.87 10.76
C ALA A 56 2.32 -2.37 11.85
N GLY A 57 1.78 -2.13 13.04
CA GLY A 57 2.45 -1.48 14.15
C GLY A 57 3.87 -1.99 14.41
N GLY A 58 4.74 -1.07 14.73
CA GLY A 58 6.11 -1.34 15.16
C GLY A 58 6.23 -1.52 16.66
N SER A 59 7.47 -1.60 17.12
CA SER A 59 7.83 -1.67 18.54
C SER A 59 7.91 -0.28 19.21
N GLU A 60 7.53 0.78 18.50
CA GLU A 60 7.55 2.15 19.02
C GLU A 60 6.63 2.25 20.27
N PRO A 61 7.15 2.65 21.43
CA PRO A 61 6.35 2.73 22.64
C PRO A 61 5.35 3.89 22.62
N ASP A 62 5.68 4.98 21.94
CA ASP A 62 4.80 6.11 21.72
C ASP A 62 3.93 5.91 20.48
N LEU A 63 2.63 6.20 20.60
CA LEU A 63 1.67 5.94 19.51
C LEU A 63 1.72 6.98 18.40
N LEU A 64 2.16 8.22 18.68
CA LEU A 64 2.43 9.22 17.65
C LEU A 64 3.68 8.84 16.84
N ASP A 65 4.74 8.37 17.52
CA ASP A 65 5.93 7.83 16.86
C ASP A 65 5.57 6.62 15.99
N ARG A 66 4.64 5.77 16.45
CA ARG A 66 4.13 4.64 15.68
C ARG A 66 3.37 5.10 14.42
N LEU A 67 2.50 6.10 14.52
CA LEU A 67 1.81 6.68 13.36
C LEU A 67 2.79 7.34 12.40
N TRP A 68 3.76 8.08 12.91
CA TRP A 68 4.85 8.65 12.13
C TRP A 68 5.61 7.58 11.36
N ALA A 69 6.07 6.54 12.06
CA ALA A 69 6.81 5.42 11.47
C ALA A 69 5.96 4.63 10.47
N CYS A 70 4.66 4.45 10.72
CA CYS A 70 3.71 3.86 9.78
C CYS A 70 3.70 4.63 8.45
N GLY A 71 3.59 5.96 8.49
CA GLY A 71 3.65 6.82 7.31
C GLY A 71 4.97 6.71 6.55
N LEU A 72 6.11 6.68 7.25
CA LEU A 72 7.43 6.48 6.63
C LEU A 72 7.52 5.11 5.95
N ARG A 73 7.11 4.04 6.61
CA ARG A 73 7.10 2.68 6.06
C ARG A 73 6.20 2.54 4.85
N TYR A 74 5.07 3.26 4.80
CA TYR A 74 4.22 3.31 3.61
C TYR A 74 4.98 3.84 2.39
N ARG A 75 5.68 4.97 2.53
CA ARG A 75 6.50 5.54 1.46
C ARG A 75 7.64 4.59 1.05
N ASP A 76 8.35 4.03 2.03
CA ASP A 76 9.48 3.11 1.77
C ASP A 76 8.99 1.87 1.02
N PHE A 77 7.84 1.30 1.41
CA PHE A 77 7.20 0.20 0.67
C PHE A 77 6.94 0.58 -0.79
N ALA A 78 6.31 1.72 -1.03
CA ALA A 78 5.95 2.15 -2.38
C ALA A 78 7.19 2.35 -3.27
N LEU A 79 8.22 3.03 -2.76
CA LEU A 79 9.45 3.30 -3.51
C LEU A 79 10.29 2.04 -3.75
N ALA A 80 10.32 1.12 -2.78
CA ALA A 80 11.04 -0.15 -2.92
C ALA A 80 10.29 -1.15 -3.81
N ASN A 81 8.97 -1.05 -3.92
CA ASN A 81 8.11 -2.01 -4.59
C ASN A 81 7.27 -1.35 -5.70
N ARG A 82 7.89 -0.51 -6.54
CA ARG A 82 7.19 0.31 -7.57
C ARG A 82 6.24 -0.49 -8.45
N HIS A 83 6.63 -1.70 -8.85
CA HIS A 83 5.79 -2.54 -9.73
C HIS A 83 4.58 -3.13 -9.00
N PHE A 84 4.73 -3.49 -7.71
CA PHE A 84 3.60 -3.87 -6.88
C PHE A 84 2.67 -2.68 -6.62
N TYR A 85 3.22 -1.51 -6.30
CA TYR A 85 2.43 -0.29 -6.11
C TYR A 85 1.64 0.04 -7.38
N ALA A 86 2.27 -0.06 -8.55
CA ALA A 86 1.61 0.19 -9.83
C ALA A 86 0.46 -0.78 -10.11
N ILE A 87 0.63 -2.10 -9.88
CA ILE A 87 -0.46 -3.06 -10.09
C ILE A 87 -1.59 -2.91 -9.07
N MET A 88 -1.28 -2.50 -7.84
CA MET A 88 -2.27 -2.29 -6.77
C MET A 88 -3.11 -1.04 -6.96
N PHE A 89 -2.53 0.06 -7.49
CA PHE A 89 -3.16 1.38 -7.42
C PHE A 89 -3.20 2.14 -8.74
N GLU A 90 -2.38 1.81 -9.74
CA GLU A 90 -2.24 2.59 -10.98
C GLU A 90 -2.67 1.83 -12.22
N ALA A 91 -2.61 0.50 -12.21
CA ALA A 91 -3.02 -0.29 -13.37
C ALA A 91 -4.53 -0.14 -13.56
N ALA A 92 -4.93 0.18 -14.79
CA ALA A 92 -6.33 0.05 -15.21
C ALA A 92 -6.67 -1.45 -15.24
N ILE A 93 -7.05 -1.99 -14.09
CA ILE A 93 -7.63 -3.34 -14.02
C ILE A 93 -9.06 -3.19 -14.51
N PRO A 94 -9.45 -3.84 -15.62
CA PRO A 94 -10.76 -3.66 -16.27
C PRO A 94 -11.96 -4.13 -15.44
N HIS A 95 -11.74 -4.71 -14.28
CA HIS A 95 -12.77 -5.24 -13.40
C HIS A 95 -12.63 -4.68 -12.00
N GLU A 96 -13.79 -4.39 -11.39
CA GLU A 96 -13.98 -4.02 -9.99
C GLU A 96 -12.96 -4.73 -9.09
N PHE A 97 -11.97 -4.00 -8.61
CA PHE A 97 -10.96 -4.34 -7.58
C PHE A 97 -10.70 -5.84 -7.32
N GLY A 98 -10.38 -6.66 -8.34
CA GLY A 98 -10.04 -8.06 -8.14
C GLY A 98 -11.19 -8.92 -7.57
N SER A 99 -10.85 -10.13 -7.13
CA SER A 99 -11.80 -11.03 -6.47
C SER A 99 -12.17 -10.55 -5.05
N GLU A 100 -13.20 -11.16 -4.46
CA GLU A 100 -13.56 -10.94 -3.05
C GLU A 100 -12.37 -11.20 -2.11
N GLU A 101 -11.53 -12.17 -2.43
CA GLU A 101 -10.30 -12.46 -1.68
C GLU A 101 -9.32 -11.28 -1.72
N VAL A 102 -9.10 -10.66 -2.88
CA VAL A 102 -8.28 -9.44 -3.00
C VAL A 102 -8.85 -8.31 -2.15
N ALA A 103 -10.18 -8.10 -2.16
CA ALA A 103 -10.83 -7.07 -1.36
C ALA A 103 -10.60 -7.30 0.15
N VAL A 104 -10.61 -8.53 0.63
CA VAL A 104 -10.30 -8.88 2.03
C VAL A 104 -8.87 -8.48 2.38
N HIS A 105 -7.88 -8.77 1.53
CA HIS A 105 -6.48 -8.42 1.78
C HIS A 105 -6.23 -6.91 1.70
N ALA A 106 -6.88 -6.22 0.77
CA ALA A 106 -6.83 -4.76 0.66
C ALA A 106 -7.43 -4.10 1.92
N ALA A 107 -8.60 -4.57 2.36
CA ALA A 107 -9.23 -4.10 3.59
C ALA A 107 -8.35 -4.35 4.83
N ALA A 108 -7.70 -5.51 4.93
CA ALA A 108 -6.81 -5.83 6.03
C ALA A 108 -5.56 -4.91 6.09
N ALA A 109 -5.05 -4.48 4.93
CA ALA A 109 -3.95 -3.52 4.88
C ALA A 109 -4.40 -2.13 5.38
N PHE A 110 -5.60 -1.67 5.01
CA PHE A 110 -6.17 -0.42 5.51
C PHE A 110 -6.50 -0.51 7.01
N GLU A 111 -7.04 -1.62 7.47
CA GLU A 111 -7.39 -1.86 8.87
C GLU A 111 -6.18 -1.75 9.80
N ALA A 112 -4.99 -2.11 9.36
CA ALA A 112 -3.75 -1.91 10.13
C ALA A 112 -3.48 -0.43 10.42
N LEU A 113 -3.81 0.49 9.52
CA LEU A 113 -3.75 1.93 9.79
C LEU A 113 -4.86 2.37 10.75
N VAL A 114 -6.10 1.90 10.53
CA VAL A 114 -7.25 2.21 11.41
C VAL A 114 -6.92 1.85 12.86
N GLN A 115 -6.35 0.66 13.10
CA GLN A 115 -5.95 0.21 14.43
C GLN A 115 -4.91 1.12 15.07
N ASN A 116 -3.91 1.60 14.32
CA ASN A 116 -2.92 2.54 14.84
C ASN A 116 -3.54 3.89 15.23
N VAL A 117 -4.49 4.38 14.43
CA VAL A 117 -5.23 5.62 14.72
C VAL A 117 -6.12 5.44 15.94
N ASP A 118 -6.85 4.33 16.04
CA ASP A 118 -7.74 4.03 17.16
C ASP A 118 -6.99 3.94 18.49
N LEU A 119 -5.84 3.26 18.51
CA LEU A 119 -4.97 3.18 19.69
C LEU A 119 -4.49 4.57 20.13
N ALA A 120 -4.07 5.43 19.22
CA ALA A 120 -3.60 6.78 19.54
C ALA A 120 -4.75 7.67 20.05
N ALA A 121 -5.96 7.52 19.48
CA ALA A 121 -7.16 8.21 19.94
C ALA A 121 -7.60 7.74 21.32
N ALA A 122 -7.65 6.42 21.54
CA ALA A 122 -7.99 5.84 22.84
C ALA A 122 -7.02 6.25 23.96
N ALA A 123 -5.75 6.46 23.62
CA ALA A 123 -4.73 6.96 24.55
C ALA A 123 -4.76 8.50 24.74
N GLY A 124 -5.65 9.21 24.03
CA GLY A 124 -5.76 10.67 24.11
C GLY A 124 -4.60 11.43 23.44
N GLN A 125 -3.75 10.75 22.67
CA GLN A 125 -2.64 11.39 21.97
C GLN A 125 -3.07 12.13 20.68
N ILE A 126 -4.21 11.74 20.12
CA ILE A 126 -4.88 12.45 19.02
C ILE A 126 -6.36 12.63 19.35
N GLN A 127 -6.99 13.61 18.70
CA GLN A 127 -8.42 13.89 18.83
C GLN A 127 -9.09 13.73 17.47
N VAL A 128 -9.89 12.67 17.33
CA VAL A 128 -10.64 12.37 16.12
C VAL A 128 -12.07 11.95 16.49
N ALA A 129 -13.05 12.29 15.64
CA ALA A 129 -14.44 11.90 15.85
C ALA A 129 -14.67 10.45 15.45
N ASP A 130 -14.00 9.99 14.39
CA ASP A 130 -14.04 8.63 13.85
C ASP A 130 -12.64 8.21 13.41
N PRO A 131 -12.03 7.19 14.07
CA PRO A 131 -10.71 6.69 13.69
C PRO A 131 -10.61 6.20 12.25
N ARG A 132 -11.67 5.61 11.70
CA ARG A 132 -11.68 5.10 10.33
C ARG A 132 -11.66 6.24 9.31
N GLU A 133 -12.45 7.30 9.54
CA GLU A 133 -12.45 8.49 8.71
C GLU A 133 -11.09 9.21 8.77
N ALA A 134 -10.51 9.34 9.96
CA ALA A 134 -9.18 9.91 10.12
C ALA A 134 -8.11 9.07 9.39
N ALA A 135 -8.17 7.75 9.48
CA ALA A 135 -7.28 6.84 8.75
C ALA A 135 -7.44 7.02 7.22
N GLN A 136 -8.67 7.20 6.72
CA GLN A 136 -8.92 7.48 5.30
C GLN A 136 -8.28 8.81 4.85
N GLN A 137 -8.39 9.85 5.67
CA GLN A 137 -7.79 11.17 5.38
C GLN A 137 -6.26 11.08 5.38
N ILE A 138 -5.67 10.38 6.36
CA ILE A 138 -4.24 10.09 6.41
C ILE A 138 -3.80 9.36 5.15
N TRP A 139 -4.46 8.25 4.83
CA TRP A 139 -4.10 7.45 3.66
C TRP A 139 -4.23 8.23 2.35
N SER A 140 -5.31 8.97 2.15
CA SER A 140 -5.49 9.81 0.96
C SER A 140 -4.35 10.82 0.80
N THR A 141 -3.89 11.41 1.90
CA THR A 141 -2.82 12.40 1.87
C THR A 141 -1.46 11.76 1.57
N VAL A 142 -1.08 10.69 2.27
CA VAL A 142 0.22 10.02 2.07
C VAL A 142 0.27 9.31 0.72
N HIS A 143 -0.85 8.73 0.26
CA HIS A 143 -0.96 8.11 -1.05
C HIS A 143 -0.76 9.14 -2.16
N GLY A 144 -1.43 10.29 -2.08
CA GLY A 144 -1.26 11.39 -3.03
C GLY A 144 0.18 11.91 -3.08
N ALA A 145 0.82 12.09 -1.93
CA ALA A 145 2.22 12.51 -1.85
C ALA A 145 3.17 11.51 -2.51
N VAL A 146 2.99 10.20 -2.24
CA VAL A 146 3.79 9.14 -2.85
C VAL A 146 3.51 9.03 -4.35
N ALA A 147 2.25 9.14 -4.78
CA ALA A 147 1.88 9.07 -6.20
C ALA A 147 2.55 10.20 -7.02
N LEU A 148 2.68 11.39 -6.44
CA LEU A 148 3.43 12.50 -7.06
C LEU A 148 4.94 12.19 -7.13
N GLU A 149 5.51 11.65 -6.06
CA GLU A 149 6.93 11.29 -6.02
C GLU A 149 7.27 10.16 -7.01
N MET A 150 6.42 9.15 -7.11
CA MET A 150 6.58 8.04 -8.06
C MET A 150 6.61 8.48 -9.52
N ARG A 151 6.00 9.64 -9.83
CA ARG A 151 5.91 10.22 -11.17
C ARG A 151 6.87 11.39 -11.40
N ASP A 152 7.80 11.63 -10.47
CA ASP A 152 8.74 12.75 -10.52
C ASP A 152 8.04 14.13 -10.62
N LEU A 153 6.86 14.27 -9.99
CA LEU A 153 6.04 15.48 -9.98
C LEU A 153 6.18 16.30 -8.69
N VAL A 154 7.11 15.94 -7.80
CA VAL A 154 7.43 16.74 -6.61
C VAL A 154 8.33 17.89 -7.02
N LEU A 155 7.84 19.14 -6.88
CA LEU A 155 8.53 20.36 -7.35
C LEU A 155 9.49 20.95 -6.32
N THR A 156 9.71 20.28 -5.20
CA THR A 156 10.68 20.70 -4.17
C THR A 156 12.01 19.94 -4.33
N PRO A 157 13.13 20.52 -3.87
CA PRO A 157 14.46 19.93 -4.05
C PRO A 157 14.66 18.59 -3.33
N ASP A 158 13.91 18.35 -2.24
CA ASP A 158 14.01 17.14 -1.43
C ASP A 158 12.60 16.52 -1.22
N PRO A 159 12.20 15.56 -2.06
CA PRO A 159 10.91 14.85 -1.93
C PRO A 159 10.74 14.18 -0.57
N ALA A 160 11.81 13.62 -0.01
CA ALA A 160 11.76 12.96 1.29
C ALA A 160 11.49 13.94 2.43
N ALA A 161 12.12 15.13 2.39
CA ALA A 161 11.84 16.18 3.36
C ALA A 161 10.41 16.70 3.22
N THR A 162 9.92 16.87 1.98
CA THR A 162 8.54 17.28 1.70
C THR A 162 7.55 16.27 2.26
N TYR A 163 7.78 14.97 2.03
CA TYR A 163 6.93 13.92 2.56
C TYR A 163 6.90 13.92 4.10
N ARG A 164 8.07 14.03 4.75
CA ARG A 164 8.14 14.14 6.22
C ARG A 164 7.39 15.37 6.75
N ALA A 165 7.50 16.50 6.08
CA ALA A 165 6.76 17.72 6.44
C ALA A 165 5.23 17.51 6.31
N THR A 166 4.77 16.78 5.28
CA THR A 166 3.37 16.41 5.11
C THR A 166 2.88 15.54 6.26
N LEU A 167 3.65 14.53 6.68
CA LEU A 167 3.30 13.72 7.85
C LEU A 167 3.20 14.56 9.13
N LEU A 168 4.13 15.50 9.35
CA LEU A 168 4.06 16.41 10.50
C LEU A 168 2.82 17.30 10.47
N MET A 169 2.39 17.79 9.30
CA MET A 169 1.15 18.56 9.16
C MET A 169 -0.07 17.72 9.56
N ILE A 170 -0.13 16.46 9.12
CA ILE A 170 -1.20 15.53 9.49
C ILE A 170 -1.25 15.36 11.01
N LEU A 171 -0.14 14.97 11.64
CA LEU A 171 -0.09 14.69 13.07
C LEU A 171 -0.41 15.94 13.92
N ARG A 172 0.03 17.13 13.50
CA ARG A 172 -0.33 18.39 14.14
C ARG A 172 -1.83 18.70 14.03
N GLY A 173 -2.43 18.38 12.87
CA GLY A 173 -3.87 18.55 12.66
C GLY A 173 -4.74 17.61 13.50
N LEU A 174 -4.17 16.50 13.95
CA LEU A 174 -4.83 15.52 14.82
C LEU A 174 -4.56 15.74 16.30
N ALA A 175 -3.65 16.67 16.66
CA ALA A 175 -3.32 16.94 18.06
C ALA A 175 -4.56 17.40 18.86
N PRO A 176 -4.69 16.99 20.14
CA PRO A 176 -5.77 17.48 20.99
C PRO A 176 -5.77 19.01 21.08
N ALA A 177 -6.97 19.61 21.13
CA ALA A 177 -7.11 21.04 21.39
C ALA A 177 -6.55 21.34 22.80
N THR A 178 -5.63 22.31 22.87
CA THR A 178 -5.06 22.82 24.14
C THR A 178 -6.04 23.71 24.86
#